data_80a0381e07812aea4a35c7220724eace
#
_entry.id   80a0381e07812aea4a35c7220724eace
#
_cell.length_a   1.000
_cell.length_b   1.000
_cell.length_c   1.000
_cell.angle_alpha   90.00
_cell.angle_beta   90.00
_cell.angle_gamma   90.00
#
_symmetry.space_group_name_H-M   'P 1'
#
loop_
_entity.id
_entity.type
_entity.pdbx_description
1 polymer ?
#
loop_
_entity_poly.entity_id
_entity_poly.type
_entity_poly.pdbx_seq_one_letter_code
_entity_poly.pdbx_strand_id
1 'polypeptide(L)'
;MSRISVQDVSKQFGSREIFKDLSFDIEENEFVALVGPSGSGKSTILNMIGLLDTVDSGKILINGKVLPKVNSQSAVHYRRNVINYLFQSNALISTSSVKDNLMLAMTFSNFSRQEKEQRIKETLEFVGLQNRLNSKINELSGGEQQRIAIVRAILKPGDIVLADEPTGSLDPEMSQKAFDLIRTLRDQFSKTILVVTHNMEQARQCDRIISLESVLVN
;
A
#
# COMPACT_ATOMS: atom_id res chain seq x y z
N MET A 1 15.17 12.68 -4.71
CA MET A 1 15.89 11.69 -3.87
C MET A 1 15.07 10.42 -3.82
N SER A 2 15.70 9.27 -4.06
CA SER A 2 15.00 7.98 -4.04
C SER A 2 14.32 7.74 -2.68
N ARG A 3 13.02 7.52 -2.70
CA ARG A 3 12.20 7.20 -1.52
C ARG A 3 12.31 5.74 -1.14
N ILE A 4 12.29 4.87 -2.16
CA ILE A 4 12.48 3.43 -2.04
C ILE A 4 13.58 3.05 -3.02
N SER A 5 14.59 2.29 -2.60
CA SER A 5 15.63 1.76 -3.45
C SER A 5 15.77 0.26 -3.20
N VAL A 6 15.57 -0.51 -4.24
CA VAL A 6 15.78 -1.96 -4.28
C VAL A 6 17.10 -2.20 -5.01
N GLN A 7 18.07 -2.87 -4.37
CA GLN A 7 19.44 -3.02 -4.86
C GLN A 7 19.86 -4.48 -4.82
N ASP A 8 20.03 -5.08 -6.00
CA ASP A 8 20.53 -6.45 -6.26
C ASP A 8 19.77 -7.51 -5.43
N VAL A 9 18.46 -7.32 -5.28
CA VAL A 9 17.63 -8.16 -4.44
C VAL A 9 17.32 -9.46 -5.16
N SER A 10 17.63 -10.59 -4.50
CA SER A 10 17.25 -11.93 -4.95
C SER A 10 16.32 -12.60 -3.95
N LYS A 11 15.42 -13.45 -4.45
CA LYS A 11 14.46 -14.21 -3.64
C LYS A 11 14.18 -15.57 -4.27
N GLN A 12 14.20 -16.60 -3.41
CA GLN A 12 13.79 -17.97 -3.80
C GLN A 12 12.87 -18.58 -2.75
N PHE A 13 12.03 -19.51 -3.16
CA PHE A 13 11.23 -20.37 -2.29
C PHE A 13 11.54 -21.83 -2.60
N GLY A 14 12.27 -22.49 -1.69
CA GLY A 14 12.83 -23.81 -1.95
C GLY A 14 13.79 -23.79 -3.13
N SER A 15 13.52 -24.55 -4.18
CA SER A 15 14.31 -24.55 -5.42
C SER A 15 13.81 -23.56 -6.48
N ARG A 16 12.70 -22.87 -6.24
CA ARG A 16 12.13 -21.93 -7.21
C ARG A 16 12.71 -20.53 -6.98
N GLU A 17 13.52 -20.07 -7.92
CA GLU A 17 13.94 -18.67 -8.00
C GLU A 17 12.76 -17.80 -8.44
N ILE A 18 12.49 -16.72 -7.71
CA ILE A 18 11.42 -15.75 -8.01
C ILE A 18 12.02 -14.61 -8.82
N PHE A 19 13.13 -14.04 -8.35
CA PHE A 19 13.93 -13.05 -9.06
C PHE A 19 15.37 -13.06 -8.53
N LYS A 20 16.26 -12.62 -9.39
CA LYS A 20 17.69 -12.51 -9.13
C LYS A 20 18.17 -11.10 -9.50
N ASP A 21 18.97 -10.51 -8.61
CA ASP A 21 19.62 -9.20 -8.79
C ASP A 21 18.65 -8.08 -9.21
N LEU A 22 17.41 -8.12 -8.69
CA LEU A 22 16.36 -7.13 -8.96
C LEU A 22 16.77 -5.77 -8.40
N SER A 23 16.83 -4.74 -9.27
CA SER A 23 17.19 -3.38 -8.89
C SER A 23 16.22 -2.37 -9.51
N PHE A 24 15.67 -1.46 -8.70
CA PHE A 24 14.91 -0.29 -9.13
C PHE A 24 14.77 0.72 -8.00
N ASP A 25 14.46 1.96 -8.38
CA ASP A 25 14.23 3.06 -7.45
C ASP A 25 12.84 3.64 -7.64
N ILE A 26 12.26 4.22 -6.58
CA ILE A 26 11.02 5.01 -6.60
C ILE A 26 11.32 6.34 -5.93
N GLU A 27 11.02 7.43 -6.64
CA GLU A 27 11.25 8.79 -6.14
C GLU A 27 10.16 9.20 -5.14
N GLU A 28 10.47 10.25 -4.37
CA GLU A 28 9.50 10.83 -3.45
C GLU A 28 8.29 11.39 -4.22
N ASN A 29 7.09 11.14 -3.69
CA ASN A 29 5.81 11.56 -4.30
C ASN A 29 5.56 10.99 -5.71
N GLU A 30 6.19 9.87 -6.06
CA GLU A 30 5.97 9.16 -7.32
C GLU A 30 4.86 8.12 -7.15
N PHE A 31 4.00 7.96 -8.16
CA PHE A 31 3.01 6.90 -8.26
C PHE A 31 3.47 5.88 -9.30
N VAL A 32 3.98 4.75 -8.87
CA VAL A 32 4.58 3.73 -9.71
C VAL A 32 3.71 2.48 -9.77
N ALA A 33 3.46 1.98 -10.98
CA ALA A 33 2.86 0.68 -11.20
C ALA A 33 3.94 -0.40 -11.38
N LEU A 34 3.84 -1.49 -10.63
CA LEU A 34 4.62 -2.69 -10.82
C LEU A 34 3.77 -3.74 -11.54
N VAL A 35 4.17 -4.10 -12.75
CA VAL A 35 3.45 -5.05 -13.61
C VAL A 35 4.30 -6.29 -13.92
N GLY A 36 3.65 -7.33 -14.38
CA GLY A 36 4.29 -8.60 -14.79
C GLY A 36 3.29 -9.75 -14.74
N PRO A 37 3.65 -10.94 -15.26
CA PRO A 37 2.80 -12.10 -15.27
C PRO A 37 2.39 -12.57 -13.87
N SER A 38 1.36 -13.42 -13.81
CA SER A 38 1.01 -14.08 -12.55
C SER A 38 2.19 -14.94 -12.08
N GLY A 39 2.50 -14.85 -10.78
CA GLY A 39 3.63 -15.59 -10.19
C GLY A 39 5.02 -15.03 -10.44
N SER A 40 5.16 -13.82 -11.03
CA SER A 40 6.45 -13.14 -11.24
C SER A 40 7.06 -12.51 -9.99
N GLY A 41 6.42 -12.64 -8.81
CA GLY A 41 6.95 -12.13 -7.56
C GLY A 41 6.51 -10.71 -7.19
N LYS A 42 5.53 -10.11 -7.88
CA LYS A 42 5.03 -8.74 -7.57
C LYS A 42 4.63 -8.56 -6.11
N SER A 43 3.79 -9.43 -5.58
CA SER A 43 3.40 -9.39 -4.16
C SER A 43 4.58 -9.74 -3.24
N THR A 44 5.53 -10.55 -3.70
CA THR A 44 6.73 -10.90 -2.93
C THR A 44 7.61 -9.67 -2.70
N ILE A 45 7.93 -8.91 -3.76
CA ILE A 45 8.73 -7.68 -3.60
C ILE A 45 7.98 -6.63 -2.77
N LEU A 46 6.65 -6.53 -2.95
CA LEU A 46 5.83 -5.64 -2.14
C LEU A 46 5.91 -6.02 -0.65
N ASN A 47 5.82 -7.32 -0.34
CA ASN A 47 5.93 -7.83 1.03
C ASN A 47 7.31 -7.57 1.65
N MET A 48 8.38 -7.69 0.87
CA MET A 48 9.73 -7.38 1.36
C MET A 48 9.91 -5.88 1.63
N ILE A 49 9.43 -4.99 0.75
CA ILE A 49 9.42 -3.54 1.01
C ILE A 49 8.55 -3.23 2.24
N GLY A 50 7.42 -3.92 2.39
CA GLY A 50 6.49 -3.80 3.52
C GLY A 50 6.97 -4.41 4.84
N LEU A 51 8.18 -5.02 4.86
CA LEU A 51 8.71 -5.74 6.02
C LEU A 51 7.79 -6.87 6.50
N LEU A 52 7.13 -7.55 5.57
CA LEU A 52 6.32 -8.75 5.81
C LEU A 52 7.08 -10.03 5.40
N ASP A 53 8.10 -9.91 4.55
CA ASP A 53 9.00 -10.99 4.13
C ASP A 53 10.44 -10.49 4.09
N THR A 54 11.40 -11.43 4.02
CA THR A 54 12.85 -11.16 4.02
C THR A 54 13.43 -11.28 2.62
N VAL A 55 14.47 -10.50 2.31
CA VAL A 55 15.33 -10.73 1.15
C VAL A 55 16.31 -11.87 1.43
N ASP A 56 16.71 -12.63 0.41
CA ASP A 56 17.74 -13.66 0.54
C ASP A 56 19.14 -13.06 0.27
N SER A 57 19.24 -12.13 -0.68
CA SER A 57 20.44 -11.31 -0.91
C SER A 57 20.06 -9.91 -1.37
N GLY A 58 21.04 -9.00 -1.46
CA GLY A 58 20.80 -7.59 -1.76
C GLY A 58 20.27 -6.81 -0.58
N LYS A 59 19.70 -5.63 -0.85
CA LYS A 59 19.14 -4.76 0.18
C LYS A 59 18.03 -3.88 -0.35
N ILE A 60 17.13 -3.49 0.54
CA ILE A 60 16.09 -2.49 0.27
C ILE A 60 16.32 -1.32 1.21
N LEU A 61 16.28 -0.10 0.65
CA LEU A 61 16.43 1.12 1.41
C LEU A 61 15.14 1.94 1.35
N ILE A 62 14.81 2.60 2.45
CA ILE A 62 13.79 3.63 2.54
C ILE A 62 14.46 4.90 3.08
N ASN A 63 14.36 6.01 2.36
CA ASN A 63 15.02 7.28 2.69
C ASN A 63 16.54 7.11 2.87
N GLY A 64 17.18 6.33 2.00
CA GLY A 64 18.62 6.05 2.06
C GLY A 64 19.06 5.14 3.21
N LYS A 65 18.14 4.64 4.05
CA LYS A 65 18.44 3.74 5.17
C LYS A 65 18.04 2.31 4.82
N VAL A 66 18.96 1.37 4.99
CA VAL A 66 18.68 -0.06 4.79
C VAL A 66 17.55 -0.51 5.72
N LEU A 67 16.58 -1.24 5.18
CA LEU A 67 15.48 -1.79 5.96
C LEU A 67 15.98 -2.75 7.06
N PRO A 68 15.40 -2.68 8.25
CA PRO A 68 15.77 -3.55 9.35
C PRO A 68 15.25 -4.99 9.14
N LYS A 69 15.75 -5.93 9.96
CA LYS A 69 15.20 -7.30 10.00
C LYS A 69 13.71 -7.30 10.33
N VAL A 70 12.92 -8.09 9.61
CA VAL A 70 11.45 -8.14 9.67
C VAL A 70 10.88 -8.25 11.10
N ASN A 71 11.49 -9.07 11.94
CA ASN A 71 11.05 -9.32 13.32
C ASN A 71 11.66 -8.37 14.37
N SER A 72 12.24 -7.25 13.95
CA SER A 72 12.86 -6.28 14.87
C SER A 72 11.89 -5.19 15.33
N GLN A 73 12.20 -4.53 16.46
CA GLN A 73 11.45 -3.35 16.91
C GLN A 73 11.50 -2.20 15.89
N SER A 74 12.60 -2.06 15.18
CA SER A 74 12.73 -1.08 14.09
C SER A 74 11.76 -1.38 12.95
N ALA A 75 11.56 -2.65 12.57
CA ALA A 75 10.56 -3.01 11.56
C ALA A 75 9.13 -2.66 12.02
N VAL A 76 8.82 -2.86 13.29
CA VAL A 76 7.53 -2.42 13.88
C VAL A 76 7.36 -0.91 13.72
N HIS A 77 8.42 -0.12 13.97
CA HIS A 77 8.39 1.33 13.78
C HIS A 77 8.10 1.71 12.32
N TYR A 78 8.78 1.08 11.33
CA TYR A 78 8.51 1.33 9.91
C TYR A 78 7.07 1.00 9.52
N ARG A 79 6.55 -0.18 9.90
CA ARG A 79 5.17 -0.57 9.64
C ARG A 79 4.13 0.32 10.31
N ARG A 80 4.45 0.95 11.44
CA ARG A 80 3.56 1.90 12.14
C ARG A 80 3.57 3.30 11.53
N ASN A 81 4.77 3.82 11.21
CA ASN A 81 4.97 5.25 11.01
C ASN A 81 5.45 5.63 9.60
N VAL A 82 5.85 4.68 8.76
CA VAL A 82 6.45 4.96 7.45
C VAL A 82 5.67 4.30 6.32
N ILE A 83 5.21 3.06 6.51
CA ILE A 83 4.62 2.25 5.45
C ILE A 83 3.14 2.03 5.72
N ASN A 84 2.31 2.30 4.70
CA ASN A 84 0.91 1.91 4.64
C ASN A 84 0.76 0.76 3.65
N TYR A 85 -0.08 -0.22 3.95
CA TYR A 85 -0.34 -1.34 3.07
C TYR A 85 -1.84 -1.41 2.73
N LEU A 86 -2.17 -1.40 1.44
CA LEU A 86 -3.49 -1.67 0.90
C LEU A 86 -3.50 -3.09 0.36
N PHE A 87 -4.09 -4.00 1.12
CA PHE A 87 -4.21 -5.40 0.74
C PHE A 87 -5.38 -5.62 -0.21
N GLN A 88 -5.29 -6.60 -1.08
CA GLN A 88 -6.38 -7.04 -1.96
C GLN A 88 -7.66 -7.37 -1.17
N SER A 89 -7.54 -7.94 0.02
CA SER A 89 -8.65 -8.28 0.91
C SER A 89 -9.12 -7.12 1.80
N ASN A 90 -8.66 -5.87 1.57
CA ASN A 90 -8.86 -4.67 2.38
C ASN A 90 -8.30 -4.75 3.83
N ALA A 91 -8.12 -5.94 4.39
CA ALA A 91 -7.63 -6.20 5.75
C ALA A 91 -8.33 -5.33 6.81
N LEU A 92 -9.67 -5.24 6.75
CA LEU A 92 -10.53 -4.60 7.73
C LEU A 92 -11.07 -5.63 8.72
N ILE A 93 -11.30 -5.21 9.96
CA ILE A 93 -11.94 -6.05 10.99
C ILE A 93 -13.44 -6.05 10.71
N SER A 94 -13.94 -7.13 10.10
CA SER A 94 -15.30 -7.23 9.55
C SER A 94 -16.42 -7.02 10.58
N THR A 95 -16.20 -7.47 11.83
CA THR A 95 -17.18 -7.38 12.92
C THR A 95 -17.16 -6.05 13.68
N SER A 96 -16.14 -5.21 13.43
CA SER A 96 -15.98 -3.90 14.07
C SER A 96 -16.60 -2.80 13.21
N SER A 97 -16.90 -1.65 13.85
CA SER A 97 -17.40 -0.48 13.13
C SER A 97 -16.33 0.16 12.23
N VAL A 98 -16.77 0.97 11.27
CA VAL A 98 -15.89 1.86 10.50
C VAL A 98 -15.05 2.73 11.43
N LYS A 99 -15.70 3.37 12.43
CA LYS A 99 -15.01 4.19 13.43
C LYS A 99 -13.89 3.42 14.11
N ASP A 100 -14.13 2.20 14.58
CA ASP A 100 -13.12 1.42 15.31
C ASP A 100 -11.95 1.02 14.42
N ASN A 101 -12.21 0.62 13.15
CA ASN A 101 -11.17 0.32 12.18
C ASN A 101 -10.26 1.54 11.89
N LEU A 102 -10.85 2.73 11.79
CA LEU A 102 -10.11 3.97 11.51
C LEU A 102 -9.38 4.50 12.76
N MET A 103 -10.01 4.39 13.95
CA MET A 103 -9.35 4.72 15.22
C MET A 103 -8.11 3.84 15.46
N LEU A 104 -8.20 2.54 15.12
CA LEU A 104 -7.07 1.61 15.22
C LEU A 104 -5.88 2.07 14.37
N ALA A 105 -6.13 2.56 13.15
CA ALA A 105 -5.08 3.08 12.27
C ALA A 105 -4.34 4.28 12.86
N MET A 106 -5.01 5.05 13.68
CA MET A 106 -4.46 6.26 14.33
C MET A 106 -3.95 5.99 15.77
N THR A 107 -3.88 4.73 16.22
CA THR A 107 -3.48 4.40 17.61
C THR A 107 -2.14 5.03 17.99
N PHE A 108 -1.18 5.04 17.07
CA PHE A 108 0.18 5.54 17.30
C PHE A 108 0.41 6.96 16.79
N SER A 109 -0.62 7.68 16.37
CA SER A 109 -0.52 9.11 16.05
C SER A 109 -0.51 9.96 17.31
N ASN A 110 0.09 11.15 17.24
CA ASN A 110 0.16 12.09 18.37
C ASN A 110 -1.12 12.92 18.55
N PHE A 111 -2.20 12.61 17.81
CA PHE A 111 -3.47 13.33 17.90
C PHE A 111 -4.26 12.92 19.15
N SER A 112 -4.90 13.89 19.78
CA SER A 112 -5.91 13.64 20.81
C SER A 112 -7.09 12.84 20.25
N ARG A 113 -7.89 12.25 21.13
CA ARG A 113 -9.08 11.51 20.71
C ARG A 113 -10.06 12.38 19.90
N GLN A 114 -10.24 13.60 20.29
CA GLN A 114 -11.13 14.55 19.61
C GLN A 114 -10.62 14.90 18.21
N GLU A 115 -9.33 15.16 18.05
CA GLU A 115 -8.70 15.39 16.74
C GLU A 115 -8.80 14.17 15.84
N LYS A 116 -8.61 12.94 16.37
CA LYS A 116 -8.78 11.70 15.61
C LYS A 116 -10.21 11.57 15.08
N GLU A 117 -11.22 11.78 15.95
CA GLU A 117 -12.63 11.72 15.57
C GLU A 117 -12.99 12.76 14.51
N GLN A 118 -12.45 13.97 14.61
CA GLN A 118 -12.65 15.02 13.63
C GLN A 118 -12.04 14.65 12.27
N ARG A 119 -10.79 14.21 12.24
CA ARG A 119 -10.10 13.75 11.02
C ARG A 119 -10.81 12.58 10.35
N ILE A 120 -11.33 11.64 11.13
CA ILE A 120 -12.12 10.51 10.60
C ILE A 120 -13.38 11.03 9.91
N LYS A 121 -14.13 11.96 10.51
CA LYS A 121 -15.34 12.53 9.91
C LYS A 121 -15.04 13.24 8.61
N GLU A 122 -14.03 14.12 8.59
CA GLU A 122 -13.61 14.87 7.40
C GLU A 122 -13.18 13.94 6.27
N THR A 123 -12.40 12.88 6.59
CA THR A 123 -11.94 11.94 5.59
C THR A 123 -13.08 11.04 5.07
N LEU A 124 -14.04 10.67 5.91
CA LEU A 124 -15.22 9.93 5.47
C LEU A 124 -16.12 10.79 4.58
N GLU A 125 -16.27 12.08 4.87
CA GLU A 125 -16.98 13.03 4.01
C GLU A 125 -16.31 13.16 2.64
N PHE A 126 -14.98 13.27 2.62
CA PHE A 126 -14.18 13.33 1.39
C PHE A 126 -14.43 12.13 0.46
N VAL A 127 -14.66 10.92 1.00
CA VAL A 127 -14.94 9.70 0.21
C VAL A 127 -16.44 9.39 0.07
N GLY A 128 -17.33 10.28 0.53
CA GLY A 128 -18.79 10.12 0.44
C GLY A 128 -19.36 9.02 1.36
N LEU A 129 -18.70 8.77 2.50
CA LEU A 129 -19.11 7.73 3.45
C LEU A 129 -19.42 8.28 4.87
N GLN A 130 -19.74 9.58 4.98
CA GLN A 130 -20.03 10.25 6.26
C GLN A 130 -21.14 9.56 7.08
N ASN A 131 -22.11 8.93 6.41
CA ASN A 131 -23.22 8.24 7.06
C ASN A 131 -22.88 6.80 7.50
N ARG A 132 -21.66 6.31 7.22
CA ARG A 132 -21.23 4.93 7.52
C ARG A 132 -20.36 4.81 8.77
N LEU A 133 -20.12 5.90 9.50
CA LEU A 133 -19.20 5.94 10.66
C LEU A 133 -19.45 4.81 11.68
N ASN A 134 -20.70 4.52 11.98
CA ASN A 134 -21.09 3.52 12.97
C ASN A 134 -21.49 2.17 12.37
N SER A 135 -21.54 2.04 11.04
CA SER A 135 -21.83 0.77 10.36
C SER A 135 -20.69 -0.23 10.61
N LYS A 136 -21.02 -1.51 10.72
CA LYS A 136 -20.02 -2.58 10.75
C LYS A 136 -19.48 -2.80 9.34
N ILE A 137 -18.22 -3.23 9.23
CA ILE A 137 -17.58 -3.45 7.93
C ILE A 137 -18.32 -4.50 7.09
N ASN A 138 -18.84 -5.56 7.70
CA ASN A 138 -19.60 -6.60 7.00
C ASN A 138 -20.99 -6.15 6.48
N GLU A 139 -21.44 -4.95 6.86
CA GLU A 139 -22.68 -4.33 6.36
C GLU A 139 -22.40 -3.46 5.09
N LEU A 140 -21.13 -3.27 4.75
CA LEU A 140 -20.71 -2.43 3.62
C LEU A 140 -20.54 -3.26 2.36
N SER A 141 -20.83 -2.64 1.20
CA SER A 141 -20.47 -3.20 -0.12
C SER A 141 -18.95 -3.29 -0.28
N GLY A 142 -18.47 -4.13 -1.20
CA GLY A 142 -17.03 -4.26 -1.49
C GLY A 142 -16.36 -2.93 -1.85
N GLY A 143 -17.03 -2.09 -2.64
CA GLY A 143 -16.53 -0.75 -2.99
C GLY A 143 -16.52 0.23 -1.80
N GLU A 144 -17.48 0.14 -0.87
CA GLU A 144 -17.44 0.91 0.39
C GLU A 144 -16.28 0.45 1.28
N GLN A 145 -16.09 -0.87 1.43
CA GLN A 145 -14.96 -1.43 2.19
C GLN A 145 -13.61 -0.99 1.61
N GLN A 146 -13.48 -0.99 0.27
CA GLN A 146 -12.28 -0.50 -0.40
C GLN A 146 -12.02 0.97 -0.08
N ARG A 147 -13.04 1.83 -0.17
CA ARG A 147 -12.89 3.24 0.21
C ARG A 147 -12.49 3.40 1.69
N ILE A 148 -13.02 2.60 2.60
CA ILE A 148 -12.58 2.61 4.01
C ILE A 148 -11.12 2.18 4.16
N ALA A 149 -10.64 1.20 3.40
CA ALA A 149 -9.22 0.82 3.40
C ALA A 149 -8.32 1.97 2.93
N ILE A 150 -8.77 2.75 1.93
CA ILE A 150 -8.05 3.94 1.45
C ILE A 150 -8.10 5.06 2.51
N VAL A 151 -9.25 5.33 3.13
CA VAL A 151 -9.37 6.26 4.27
C VAL A 151 -8.40 5.90 5.38
N ARG A 152 -8.28 4.61 5.69
CA ARG A 152 -7.29 4.12 6.65
C ARG A 152 -5.86 4.48 6.25
N ALA A 153 -5.50 4.40 4.97
CA ALA A 153 -4.18 4.79 4.47
C ALA A 153 -3.96 6.31 4.48
N ILE A 154 -5.01 7.13 4.37
CA ILE A 154 -4.94 8.58 4.54
C ILE A 154 -4.64 8.92 6.00
N LEU A 155 -5.38 8.33 6.93
CA LEU A 155 -5.34 8.66 8.36
C LEU A 155 -4.12 8.10 9.08
N LYS A 156 -3.61 6.95 8.62
CA LYS A 156 -2.44 6.30 9.23
C LYS A 156 -1.17 7.10 8.93
N PRO A 157 -0.26 7.28 9.92
CA PRO A 157 1.05 7.86 9.68
C PRO A 157 1.83 7.12 8.58
N GLY A 158 2.74 7.84 7.94
CA GLY A 158 3.63 7.31 6.90
C GLY A 158 3.22 7.76 5.50
N ASP A 159 4.24 7.91 4.67
CA ASP A 159 4.13 8.53 3.34
C ASP A 159 4.31 7.52 2.21
N ILE A 160 4.64 6.26 2.53
CA ILE A 160 4.75 5.17 1.55
C ILE A 160 3.48 4.36 1.58
N VAL A 161 2.87 4.15 0.43
CA VAL A 161 1.70 3.30 0.25
C VAL A 161 2.07 2.14 -0.69
N LEU A 162 1.98 0.93 -0.19
CA LEU A 162 2.13 -0.30 -0.94
C LEU A 162 0.75 -0.88 -1.20
N ALA A 163 0.36 -1.02 -2.44
CA ALA A 163 -0.96 -1.48 -2.83
C ALA A 163 -0.86 -2.76 -3.68
N ASP A 164 -1.38 -3.87 -3.15
CA ASP A 164 -1.35 -5.18 -3.82
C ASP A 164 -2.72 -5.48 -4.44
N GLU A 165 -2.82 -5.31 -5.75
CA GLU A 165 -4.04 -5.47 -6.55
C GLU A 165 -5.28 -4.82 -5.89
N PRO A 166 -5.22 -3.55 -5.50
CA PRO A 166 -6.21 -2.94 -4.61
C PRO A 166 -7.61 -2.85 -5.21
N THR A 167 -7.75 -3.07 -6.50
CA THR A 167 -9.04 -2.97 -7.23
C THR A 167 -9.46 -4.29 -7.87
N GLY A 168 -8.69 -5.37 -7.69
CA GLY A 168 -8.85 -6.63 -8.42
C GLY A 168 -10.15 -7.39 -8.13
N SER A 169 -10.84 -7.09 -7.02
CA SER A 169 -12.12 -7.72 -6.64
C SER A 169 -13.36 -6.89 -6.99
N LEU A 170 -13.19 -5.73 -7.62
CA LEU A 170 -14.26 -4.79 -7.94
C LEU A 170 -14.68 -4.91 -9.41
N ASP A 171 -15.93 -4.56 -9.71
CA ASP A 171 -16.37 -4.34 -11.09
C ASP A 171 -15.60 -3.18 -11.74
N PRO A 172 -15.60 -3.07 -13.09
CA PRO A 172 -14.75 -2.09 -13.78
C PRO A 172 -15.01 -0.63 -13.37
N GLU A 173 -16.26 -0.24 -13.12
CA GLU A 173 -16.61 1.13 -12.76
C GLU A 173 -16.14 1.45 -11.34
N MET A 174 -16.39 0.56 -10.37
CA MET A 174 -15.91 0.71 -9.00
C MET A 174 -14.39 0.62 -8.90
N SER A 175 -13.77 -0.21 -9.73
CA SER A 175 -12.32 -0.35 -9.83
C SER A 175 -11.67 0.98 -10.24
N GLN A 176 -12.20 1.67 -11.26
CA GLN A 176 -11.66 2.97 -11.68
C GLN A 176 -11.87 4.04 -10.58
N LYS A 177 -13.06 4.10 -9.98
CA LYS A 177 -13.32 5.04 -8.88
C LYS A 177 -12.38 4.83 -7.68
N ALA A 178 -12.11 3.58 -7.32
CA ALA A 178 -11.16 3.25 -6.25
C ALA A 178 -9.72 3.62 -6.63
N PHE A 179 -9.33 3.40 -7.88
CA PHE A 179 -8.01 3.76 -8.39
C PHE A 179 -7.80 5.28 -8.41
N ASP A 180 -8.81 6.04 -8.84
CA ASP A 180 -8.79 7.51 -8.81
C ASP A 180 -8.63 8.02 -7.36
N LEU A 181 -9.29 7.38 -6.40
CA LEU A 181 -9.14 7.71 -4.99
C LEU A 181 -7.72 7.36 -4.47
N ILE A 182 -7.11 6.25 -4.91
CA ILE A 182 -5.71 5.94 -4.58
C ILE A 182 -4.78 7.04 -5.14
N ARG A 183 -5.04 7.55 -6.35
CA ARG A 183 -4.27 8.65 -6.91
C ARG A 183 -4.30 9.91 -6.03
N THR A 184 -5.43 10.21 -5.38
CA THR A 184 -5.52 11.37 -4.46
C THR A 184 -4.56 11.25 -3.29
N LEU A 185 -4.13 10.04 -2.90
CA LEU A 185 -3.10 9.85 -1.87
C LEU A 185 -1.78 10.52 -2.27
N ARG A 186 -1.41 10.45 -3.55
CA ARG A 186 -0.26 11.18 -4.10
C ARG A 186 -0.54 12.67 -4.22
N ASP A 187 -1.65 13.03 -4.87
CA ASP A 187 -1.92 14.40 -5.33
C ASP A 187 -2.25 15.36 -4.16
N GLN A 188 -2.95 14.87 -3.14
CA GLN A 188 -3.43 15.72 -2.02
C GLN A 188 -2.73 15.41 -0.70
N PHE A 189 -2.20 14.22 -0.53
CA PHE A 189 -1.56 13.79 0.72
C PHE A 189 -0.05 13.54 0.56
N SER A 190 0.53 13.86 -0.61
CA SER A 190 1.96 13.76 -0.92
C SER A 190 2.57 12.40 -0.59
N LYS A 191 1.82 11.31 -0.83
CA LYS A 191 2.30 9.96 -0.57
C LYS A 191 3.03 9.40 -1.80
N THR A 192 4.07 8.64 -1.56
CA THR A 192 4.76 7.83 -2.57
C THR A 192 4.03 6.49 -2.68
N ILE A 193 3.64 6.08 -3.88
CA ILE A 193 2.78 4.91 -4.08
C ILE A 193 3.46 3.90 -5.00
N LEU A 194 3.52 2.65 -4.53
CA LEU A 194 3.83 1.49 -5.36
C LEU A 194 2.60 0.59 -5.44
N VAL A 195 1.98 0.52 -6.61
CA VAL A 195 0.82 -0.33 -6.86
C VAL A 195 1.20 -1.53 -7.73
N VAL A 196 0.86 -2.72 -7.26
CA VAL A 196 0.86 -3.93 -8.09
C VAL A 196 -0.50 -4.03 -8.76
N THR A 197 -0.51 -4.17 -10.07
CA THR A 197 -1.73 -4.37 -10.85
C THR A 197 -1.47 -5.18 -12.11
N HIS A 198 -2.46 -5.96 -12.52
CA HIS A 198 -2.51 -6.60 -13.85
C HIS A 198 -3.34 -5.77 -14.85
N ASN A 199 -4.01 -4.71 -14.40
CA ASN A 199 -4.78 -3.80 -15.24
C ASN A 199 -3.86 -2.75 -15.88
N MET A 200 -3.55 -2.94 -17.18
CA MET A 200 -2.67 -2.05 -17.93
C MET A 200 -3.26 -0.65 -18.15
N GLU A 201 -4.60 -0.50 -18.14
CA GLU A 201 -5.23 0.82 -18.26
C GLU A 201 -4.98 1.65 -17.00
N GLN A 202 -5.04 1.02 -15.81
CA GLN A 202 -4.67 1.66 -14.55
C GLN A 202 -3.16 1.92 -14.47
N ALA A 203 -2.33 0.96 -14.89
CA ALA A 203 -0.88 1.12 -14.89
C ALA A 203 -0.42 2.33 -15.72
N ARG A 204 -1.04 2.58 -16.89
CA ARG A 204 -0.74 3.74 -17.76
C ARG A 204 -1.14 5.09 -17.15
N GLN A 205 -1.94 5.09 -16.10
CA GLN A 205 -2.34 6.30 -15.38
C GLN A 205 -1.36 6.65 -14.23
N CYS A 206 -0.39 5.78 -13.95
CA CYS A 206 0.71 6.04 -13.02
C CYS A 206 1.79 6.89 -13.70
N ASP A 207 2.66 7.51 -12.90
CA ASP A 207 3.77 8.32 -13.42
C ASP A 207 4.80 7.44 -14.16
N ARG A 208 4.98 6.19 -13.70
CA ARG A 208 5.91 5.23 -14.30
C ARG A 208 5.45 3.79 -14.10
N ILE A 209 5.80 2.95 -15.06
CA ILE A 209 5.58 1.51 -15.02
C ILE A 209 6.93 0.80 -14.89
N ILE A 210 7.03 -0.08 -13.91
CA ILE A 210 8.14 -1.04 -13.78
C ILE A 210 7.60 -2.42 -14.17
N SER A 211 8.20 -3.04 -15.19
CA SER A 211 7.87 -4.42 -15.56
C SER A 211 8.90 -5.36 -14.97
N LEU A 212 8.46 -6.35 -14.18
CA LEU A 212 9.37 -7.35 -13.64
C LEU A 212 10.04 -8.22 -14.72
N GLU A 213 9.38 -8.41 -15.87
CA GLU A 213 9.99 -9.13 -16.99
C GLU A 213 11.21 -8.39 -17.56
N SER A 214 11.14 -7.06 -17.69
CA SER A 214 12.24 -6.27 -18.25
C SER A 214 13.41 -6.06 -17.27
N VAL A 215 13.16 -6.19 -15.99
CA VAL A 215 14.19 -6.00 -14.94
C VAL A 215 14.95 -7.32 -14.67
N LEU A 216 14.33 -8.46 -14.98
CA LEU A 216 14.96 -9.79 -14.79
C LEU A 216 15.84 -10.23 -15.98
N VAL A 217 15.83 -9.49 -17.11
CA VAL A 217 16.55 -9.84 -18.34
C VAL A 217 17.91 -9.11 -18.46
N ASN A 218 18.21 -8.16 -17.56
CA ASN A 218 19.50 -7.45 -17.49
C ASN A 218 20.36 -8.02 -16.37
#